data_5dc8da6c209a0ec968ec2f9d69c2182a
#
_entry.id   5dc8da6c209a0ec968ec2f9d69c2182a
#
_cell.length_a   1.000
_cell.length_b   1.000
_cell.length_c   1.000
_cell.angle_alpha   90.00
_cell.angle_beta   90.00
_cell.angle_gamma   90.00
#
_symmetry.space_group_name_H-M   'P 1'
#
loop_
_entity.id
_entity.type
_entity.pdbx_description
1 polymer ?
#
loop_
_entity_poly.entity_id
_entity_poly.type
_entity_poly.pdbx_seq_one_letter_code
_entity_poly.pdbx_strand_id
1 'polypeptide(L)'
;MEMESAQEYKTTNSNRFETNRLNANPDPNHFSYKVLGILSWGVLVSCFVGLVVARRLLLDVARVVAIYMLVRLIVFTVFYLVGLVKIRETEKRASASPYRGLSRHEVARYKAVHHLVVVPNFNEPQDILSRTLQSLTVQTEARHNITVVLGMEAREPDAGDKAEALQAMYKGSFYCLMATFHPSNLPGEAPGKATNETWAVRCARKELVDRLGIPLSQIVVTVSDSDSLFHPHYFAELTRQFAADPRRHSLVWQAPILLDNDIWHTSAAIRLVTFYSNAITTGDYINPWEAKFPYSTYSISLKLLEEVNFWDPTVMAEDVNIFMRAFFTKGGKAFIRHIHLPVHGNPVHGENLWHAIGIFFAQKVRTGWGGTEIGYLIQMWDHPPGAPFFSKLGRLLKLIHDHLFFSTAGFIVTLGTVLSIIIDHNAVITLPPVSFIPLFFIILNLLGGSALMVIWFTERVRLTRGWKDWNLKSLLSEIVSWAIFPILFFLLTNLPGLLAQTKMLLGQTIVFNRTPKGLNSRLGE
;
A
#
# COMPACT_ATOMS: atom_id res chain seq x y z
N MET A 1 -34.85 10.01 8.12
CA MET A 1 -33.58 9.55 8.75
C MET A 1 -32.35 9.83 7.86
N GLU A 2 -32.34 9.49 6.57
CA GLU A 2 -31.20 9.81 5.67
C GLU A 2 -31.05 11.31 5.36
N MET A 3 -32.14 12.05 5.17
CA MET A 3 -32.09 13.49 4.95
C MET A 3 -31.70 14.28 6.20
N GLU A 4 -32.08 13.84 7.39
CA GLU A 4 -31.65 14.44 8.66
C GLU A 4 -30.15 14.22 8.92
N SER A 5 -29.62 13.03 8.61
CA SER A 5 -28.19 12.73 8.74
C SER A 5 -27.32 13.55 7.78
N ALA A 6 -27.79 13.82 6.56
CA ALA A 6 -27.09 14.66 5.59
C ALA A 6 -27.13 16.17 5.97
N GLN A 7 -28.20 16.60 6.63
CA GLN A 7 -28.37 17.98 7.08
C GLN A 7 -27.58 18.24 8.38
N GLU A 8 -27.53 17.29 9.29
CA GLU A 8 -26.70 17.30 10.48
C GLU A 8 -25.21 17.22 10.13
N TYR A 9 -24.84 16.46 9.07
CA TYR A 9 -23.49 16.46 8.48
C TYR A 9 -23.05 17.83 7.98
N LYS A 10 -23.94 18.59 7.32
CA LYS A 10 -23.68 19.97 6.86
C LYS A 10 -23.48 20.95 8.01
N THR A 11 -24.33 20.89 9.04
CA THR A 11 -24.26 21.81 10.18
C THR A 11 -23.07 21.52 11.09
N THR A 12 -22.72 20.25 11.31
CA THR A 12 -21.55 19.90 12.15
C THR A 12 -20.23 20.23 11.46
N ASN A 13 -20.16 20.15 10.14
CA ASN A 13 -18.97 20.58 9.38
C ASN A 13 -18.84 22.09 9.30
N SER A 14 -19.92 22.86 9.04
CA SER A 14 -19.83 24.31 8.91
C SER A 14 -19.36 24.99 10.20
N ASN A 15 -19.78 24.51 11.37
CA ASN A 15 -19.42 25.13 12.65
C ASN A 15 -18.06 24.70 13.23
N ARG A 16 -17.43 23.61 12.73
CA ARG A 16 -16.08 23.18 13.10
C ARG A 16 -14.98 23.68 12.15
N PHE A 17 -15.34 24.13 10.94
CA PHE A 17 -14.36 24.66 10.00
C PHE A 17 -13.75 26.01 10.43
N GLU A 18 -14.38 26.75 11.34
CA GLU A 18 -13.86 28.04 11.81
C GLU A 18 -12.84 27.96 12.96
N THR A 19 -12.69 26.83 13.64
CA THR A 19 -11.91 26.79 14.90
C THR A 19 -10.56 26.06 14.85
N ASN A 20 -10.18 25.41 13.73
CA ASN A 20 -8.87 24.74 13.68
C ASN A 20 -8.14 25.03 12.35
N ARG A 21 -7.11 25.87 12.43
CA ARG A 21 -6.13 26.11 11.35
C ARG A 21 -5.38 24.85 10.88
N LEU A 22 -5.68 23.67 11.44
CA LEU A 22 -5.21 22.35 10.99
C LEU A 22 -5.95 21.86 9.73
N ASN A 23 -7.03 22.54 9.32
CA ASN A 23 -7.81 22.25 8.12
C ASN A 23 -7.46 23.14 6.92
N ALA A 24 -6.23 23.63 6.85
CA ALA A 24 -5.75 24.16 5.57
C ALA A 24 -5.58 22.94 4.64
N ASN A 25 -6.65 22.62 3.89
CA ASN A 25 -6.51 21.70 2.76
C ASN A 25 -5.47 22.31 1.83
N PRO A 26 -4.35 21.62 1.57
CA PRO A 26 -3.33 22.16 0.67
C PRO A 26 -3.98 22.42 -0.69
N ASP A 27 -3.63 23.54 -1.31
CA ASP A 27 -4.11 23.87 -2.64
C ASP A 27 -3.61 22.82 -3.65
N PRO A 28 -4.48 22.02 -4.27
CA PRO A 28 -4.06 20.99 -5.22
C PRO A 28 -3.44 21.56 -6.50
N ASN A 29 -3.64 22.86 -6.77
CA ASN A 29 -3.03 23.56 -7.89
C ASN A 29 -1.67 24.17 -7.56
N HIS A 30 -1.25 24.08 -6.29
CA HIS A 30 0.03 24.64 -5.86
C HIS A 30 1.20 23.98 -6.60
N PHE A 31 2.22 24.78 -6.93
CA PHE A 31 3.40 24.34 -7.68
C PHE A 31 4.09 23.09 -7.07
N SER A 32 4.02 22.90 -5.75
CA SER A 32 4.62 21.75 -5.06
C SER A 32 4.13 20.40 -5.59
N TYR A 33 2.91 20.30 -6.11
CA TYR A 33 2.39 19.06 -6.71
C TYR A 33 3.00 18.74 -8.08
N LYS A 34 3.61 19.74 -8.74
CA LYS A 34 4.29 19.58 -10.04
C LYS A 34 5.77 19.20 -9.89
N VAL A 35 6.35 19.37 -8.70
CA VAL A 35 7.79 19.17 -8.43
C VAL A 35 8.27 17.81 -8.89
N LEU A 36 7.55 16.75 -8.57
CA LEU A 36 7.95 15.39 -8.95
C LEU A 36 7.96 15.19 -10.47
N GLY A 37 6.93 15.70 -11.17
CA GLY A 37 6.88 15.65 -12.63
C GLY A 37 8.02 16.44 -13.29
N ILE A 38 8.34 17.61 -12.75
CA ILE A 38 9.48 18.43 -13.21
C ILE A 38 10.80 17.68 -13.03
N LEU A 39 11.02 17.06 -11.87
CA LEU A 39 12.22 16.28 -11.58
C LEU A 39 12.36 15.09 -12.53
N SER A 40 11.28 14.33 -12.76
CA SER A 40 11.30 13.15 -13.62
C SER A 40 11.58 13.51 -15.09
N TRP A 41 10.90 14.51 -15.62
CA TRP A 41 11.18 15.00 -16.96
C TRP A 41 12.56 15.66 -17.08
N GLY A 42 13.00 16.38 -16.04
CA GLY A 42 14.37 16.91 -15.97
C GLY A 42 15.43 15.83 -16.07
N VAL A 43 15.26 14.71 -15.35
CA VAL A 43 16.15 13.53 -15.46
C VAL A 43 16.11 12.96 -16.87
N LEU A 44 14.93 12.75 -17.47
CA LEU A 44 14.82 12.20 -18.81
C LEU A 44 15.47 13.09 -19.87
N VAL A 45 15.17 14.38 -19.85
CA VAL A 45 15.80 15.36 -20.78
C VAL A 45 17.31 15.35 -20.60
N SER A 46 17.80 15.31 -19.35
CA SER A 46 19.24 15.21 -19.07
C SER A 46 19.85 13.92 -19.63
N CYS A 47 19.13 12.80 -19.59
CA CYS A 47 19.60 11.54 -20.21
C CYS A 47 19.69 11.67 -21.75
N PHE A 48 18.69 12.28 -22.40
CA PHE A 48 18.72 12.50 -23.86
C PHE A 48 19.84 13.46 -24.26
N VAL A 49 20.00 14.56 -23.56
CA VAL A 49 21.10 15.51 -23.80
C VAL A 49 22.45 14.82 -23.55
N GLY A 50 22.57 14.09 -22.44
CA GLY A 50 23.79 13.34 -22.09
C GLY A 50 24.15 12.30 -23.16
N LEU A 51 23.18 11.64 -23.78
CA LEU A 51 23.41 10.66 -24.85
C LEU A 51 24.10 11.31 -26.08
N VAL A 52 23.80 12.57 -26.34
CA VAL A 52 24.36 13.31 -27.49
C VAL A 52 25.68 14.01 -27.11
N VAL A 53 25.70 14.73 -25.98
CA VAL A 53 26.79 15.67 -25.63
C VAL A 53 27.83 15.04 -24.69
N ALA A 54 27.40 14.17 -23.78
CA ALA A 54 28.22 13.65 -22.68
C ALA A 54 28.01 12.14 -22.45
N ARG A 55 28.05 11.35 -23.51
CA ARG A 55 27.70 9.91 -23.50
C ARG A 55 28.48 9.10 -22.46
N ARG A 56 29.78 9.36 -22.28
CA ARG A 56 30.59 8.67 -21.26
C ARG A 56 30.08 8.94 -19.85
N LEU A 57 29.76 10.21 -19.54
CA LEU A 57 29.18 10.58 -18.24
C LEU A 57 27.83 9.91 -18.03
N LEU A 58 26.95 9.88 -19.05
CA LEU A 58 25.66 9.19 -18.94
C LEU A 58 25.84 7.68 -18.71
N LEU A 59 26.80 7.05 -19.37
CA LEU A 59 27.15 5.65 -19.15
C LEU A 59 27.61 5.41 -17.70
N ASP A 60 28.44 6.30 -17.13
CA ASP A 60 28.90 6.18 -15.76
C ASP A 60 27.76 6.40 -14.76
N VAL A 61 26.87 7.36 -15.00
CA VAL A 61 25.65 7.56 -14.20
C VAL A 61 24.77 6.31 -14.25
N ALA A 62 24.55 5.73 -15.43
CA ALA A 62 23.75 4.50 -15.57
C ALA A 62 24.38 3.31 -14.82
N ARG A 63 25.71 3.18 -14.82
CA ARG A 63 26.43 2.18 -14.02
C ARG A 63 26.20 2.37 -12.52
N VAL A 64 26.33 3.60 -12.02
CA VAL A 64 26.08 3.92 -10.60
C VAL A 64 24.64 3.58 -10.22
N VAL A 65 23.66 3.95 -11.06
CA VAL A 65 22.24 3.61 -10.85
C VAL A 65 22.04 2.10 -10.84
N ALA A 66 22.64 1.37 -11.79
CA ALA A 66 22.54 -0.09 -11.84
C ALA A 66 23.15 -0.77 -10.60
N ILE A 67 24.31 -0.32 -10.15
CA ILE A 67 24.94 -0.79 -8.90
C ILE A 67 24.01 -0.53 -7.71
N TYR A 68 23.47 0.68 -7.61
CA TYR A 68 22.54 1.04 -6.56
C TYR A 68 21.29 0.13 -6.55
N MET A 69 20.69 -0.13 -7.73
CA MET A 69 19.55 -1.05 -7.87
C MET A 69 19.88 -2.47 -7.37
N LEU A 70 21.07 -2.97 -7.76
CA LEU A 70 21.51 -4.31 -7.34
C LEU A 70 21.77 -4.38 -5.83
N VAL A 71 22.42 -3.38 -5.25
CA VAL A 71 22.63 -3.30 -3.79
C VAL A 71 21.29 -3.23 -3.07
N ARG A 72 20.35 -2.41 -3.52
CA ARG A 72 19.00 -2.37 -2.93
C ARG A 72 18.28 -3.71 -3.02
N LEU A 73 18.36 -4.39 -4.16
CA LEU A 73 17.78 -5.71 -4.34
C LEU A 73 18.33 -6.72 -3.32
N ILE A 74 19.65 -6.74 -3.11
CA ILE A 74 20.28 -7.60 -2.12
C ILE A 74 19.80 -7.25 -0.70
N VAL A 75 19.78 -5.96 -0.35
CA VAL A 75 19.29 -5.46 0.94
C VAL A 75 17.84 -5.85 1.17
N PHE A 76 16.96 -5.64 0.19
CA PHE A 76 15.56 -6.06 0.29
C PHE A 76 15.42 -7.57 0.44
N THR A 77 16.22 -8.37 -0.27
CA THR A 77 16.20 -9.83 -0.14
C THR A 77 16.56 -10.27 1.27
N VAL A 78 17.59 -9.67 1.86
CA VAL A 78 17.98 -9.97 3.25
C VAL A 78 16.85 -9.60 4.22
N PHE A 79 16.30 -8.39 4.12
CA PHE A 79 15.19 -7.98 4.99
C PHE A 79 13.90 -8.76 4.74
N TYR A 80 13.65 -9.18 3.50
CA TYR A 80 12.55 -10.09 3.19
C TYR A 80 12.68 -11.41 3.94
N LEU A 81 13.85 -12.04 3.91
CA LEU A 81 14.09 -13.28 4.65
C LEU A 81 13.96 -13.10 6.17
N VAL A 82 14.48 -11.99 6.70
CA VAL A 82 14.28 -11.61 8.11
C VAL A 82 12.79 -11.41 8.40
N GLY A 83 12.05 -10.79 7.48
CA GLY A 83 10.60 -10.61 7.58
C GLY A 83 9.85 -11.93 7.69
N LEU A 84 10.19 -12.92 6.88
CA LEU A 84 9.60 -14.26 6.94
C LEU A 84 9.87 -14.95 8.28
N VAL A 85 11.06 -14.79 8.84
CA VAL A 85 11.39 -15.32 10.18
C VAL A 85 10.51 -14.64 11.23
N LYS A 86 10.39 -13.31 11.19
CA LYS A 86 9.54 -12.54 12.13
C LYS A 86 8.05 -12.91 12.02
N ILE A 87 7.57 -13.19 10.82
CA ILE A 87 6.20 -13.67 10.61
C ILE A 87 6.02 -15.00 11.35
N ARG A 88 6.90 -15.98 11.13
CA ARG A 88 6.84 -17.30 11.78
C ARG A 88 6.94 -17.23 13.30
N GLU A 89 7.82 -16.39 13.82
CA GLU A 89 7.98 -16.19 15.27
C GLU A 89 6.72 -15.57 15.88
N THR A 90 6.12 -14.57 15.20
CA THR A 90 4.90 -13.91 15.65
C THR A 90 3.72 -14.86 15.62
N GLU A 91 3.59 -15.66 14.57
CA GLU A 91 2.55 -16.70 14.44
C GLU A 91 2.64 -17.72 15.58
N LYS A 92 3.83 -18.28 15.84
CA LYS A 92 4.04 -19.21 16.96
C LYS A 92 3.69 -18.60 18.31
N ARG A 93 4.06 -17.32 18.52
CA ARG A 93 3.75 -16.62 19.77
C ARG A 93 2.25 -16.37 19.89
N ALA A 94 1.59 -15.87 18.87
CA ALA A 94 0.17 -15.56 18.87
C ALA A 94 -0.70 -16.79 19.04
N SER A 95 -0.31 -17.92 18.41
CA SER A 95 -1.00 -19.20 18.57
C SER A 95 -0.87 -19.79 19.98
N ALA A 96 0.24 -19.49 20.70
CA ALA A 96 0.45 -20.02 22.05
C ALA A 96 -0.37 -19.27 23.10
N SER A 97 -0.38 -17.95 23.08
CA SER A 97 -1.21 -17.10 23.97
C SER A 97 -1.16 -15.65 23.52
N PRO A 98 -2.32 -14.98 23.36
CA PRO A 98 -2.37 -13.58 23.03
C PRO A 98 -1.91 -12.67 24.18
N TYR A 99 -1.91 -13.17 25.42
CA TYR A 99 -1.53 -12.40 26.63
C TYR A 99 -0.05 -12.50 26.99
N ARG A 100 0.71 -13.32 26.27
CA ARG A 100 2.12 -13.56 26.62
C ARG A 100 2.94 -12.27 26.59
N GLY A 101 3.59 -11.98 27.71
CA GLY A 101 4.44 -10.79 27.87
C GLY A 101 3.68 -9.52 28.27
N LEU A 102 2.38 -9.59 28.55
CA LEU A 102 1.59 -8.48 29.05
C LEU A 102 1.54 -8.47 30.59
N SER A 103 1.65 -7.28 31.19
CA SER A 103 1.36 -7.03 32.59
C SER A 103 -0.15 -7.13 32.87
N ARG A 104 -0.55 -7.21 34.15
CA ARG A 104 -1.98 -7.24 34.55
C ARG A 104 -2.78 -6.05 34.02
N HIS A 105 -2.21 -4.85 34.04
CA HIS A 105 -2.86 -3.65 33.48
C HIS A 105 -3.00 -3.70 31.96
N GLU A 106 -2.01 -4.27 31.28
CA GLU A 106 -2.07 -4.45 29.82
C GLU A 106 -3.06 -5.52 29.41
N VAL A 107 -3.20 -6.59 30.19
CA VAL A 107 -4.26 -7.61 29.99
C VAL A 107 -5.65 -6.99 30.18
N ALA A 108 -5.83 -6.14 31.19
CA ALA A 108 -7.11 -5.42 31.37
C ALA A 108 -7.42 -4.53 30.16
N ARG A 109 -6.42 -3.78 29.65
CA ARG A 109 -6.56 -2.99 28.42
C ARG A 109 -6.82 -3.87 27.21
N TYR A 110 -6.12 -5.00 27.07
CA TYR A 110 -6.34 -5.95 25.98
C TYR A 110 -7.82 -6.35 25.88
N LYS A 111 -8.41 -6.74 27.01
CA LYS A 111 -9.82 -7.16 27.05
C LYS A 111 -10.81 -6.03 26.77
N ALA A 112 -10.39 -4.79 26.93
CA ALA A 112 -11.22 -3.61 26.69
C ALA A 112 -11.12 -3.07 25.25
N VAL A 113 -10.19 -3.59 24.44
CA VAL A 113 -10.03 -3.13 23.04
C VAL A 113 -11.20 -3.60 22.20
N HIS A 114 -11.75 -2.70 21.41
CA HIS A 114 -12.77 -2.96 20.41
C HIS A 114 -12.24 -2.65 19.02
N HIS A 115 -12.44 -3.54 18.07
CA HIS A 115 -12.04 -3.36 16.69
C HIS A 115 -13.20 -2.92 15.83
N LEU A 116 -12.99 -1.86 15.06
CA LEU A 116 -13.88 -1.40 14.01
C LEU A 116 -13.21 -1.68 12.66
N VAL A 117 -13.67 -2.69 11.95
CA VAL A 117 -13.16 -3.06 10.63
C VAL A 117 -14.04 -2.45 9.58
N VAL A 118 -13.48 -1.59 8.73
CA VAL A 118 -14.18 -0.94 7.62
C VAL A 118 -13.78 -1.62 6.32
N VAL A 119 -14.76 -2.11 5.60
CA VAL A 119 -14.61 -2.78 4.30
C VAL A 119 -15.32 -1.91 3.26
N PRO A 120 -14.63 -0.95 2.63
CA PRO A 120 -15.20 -0.12 1.58
C PRO A 120 -15.48 -0.97 0.34
N ASN A 121 -16.65 -0.78 -0.26
CA ASN A 121 -17.11 -1.50 -1.43
C ASN A 121 -17.67 -0.56 -2.49
N PHE A 122 -17.32 -0.83 -3.74
CA PHE A 122 -17.98 -0.26 -4.91
C PHE A 122 -17.94 -1.27 -6.07
N ASN A 123 -19.08 -1.83 -6.42
CA ASN A 123 -19.24 -2.84 -7.49
C ASN A 123 -18.37 -4.09 -7.31
N GLU A 124 -17.92 -4.42 -6.08
CA GLU A 124 -17.21 -5.68 -5.85
C GLU A 124 -18.21 -6.84 -5.83
N PRO A 125 -17.83 -8.00 -6.37
CA PRO A 125 -18.65 -9.21 -6.28
C PRO A 125 -18.92 -9.61 -4.83
N GLN A 126 -20.10 -10.12 -4.56
CA GLN A 126 -20.52 -10.52 -3.20
C GLN A 126 -19.62 -11.63 -2.64
N ASP A 127 -19.16 -12.55 -3.47
CA ASP A 127 -18.26 -13.64 -3.07
C ASP A 127 -16.90 -13.14 -2.57
N ILE A 128 -16.36 -12.06 -3.14
CA ILE A 128 -15.13 -11.41 -2.68
C ILE A 128 -15.33 -10.85 -1.26
N LEU A 129 -16.40 -10.08 -1.06
CA LEU A 129 -16.74 -9.55 0.27
C LEU A 129 -17.00 -10.68 1.28
N SER A 130 -17.68 -11.74 0.86
CA SER A 130 -17.94 -12.92 1.68
C SER A 130 -16.65 -13.60 2.12
N ARG A 131 -15.65 -13.78 1.25
CA ARG A 131 -14.34 -14.32 1.62
C ARG A 131 -13.63 -13.46 2.67
N THR A 132 -13.68 -12.12 2.52
CA THR A 132 -13.12 -11.18 3.49
C THR A 132 -13.82 -11.31 4.85
N LEU A 133 -15.15 -11.31 4.86
CA LEU A 133 -15.94 -11.51 6.09
C LEU A 133 -15.63 -12.86 6.73
N GLN A 134 -15.53 -13.92 5.94
CA GLN A 134 -15.17 -15.25 6.45
C GLN A 134 -13.80 -15.25 7.15
N SER A 135 -12.81 -14.54 6.61
CA SER A 135 -11.49 -14.41 7.25
C SER A 135 -11.54 -13.66 8.58
N LEU A 136 -12.54 -12.81 8.76
CA LEU A 136 -12.79 -12.09 10.01
C LEU A 136 -13.55 -12.94 11.04
N THR A 137 -14.40 -13.89 10.62
CA THR A 137 -15.15 -14.74 11.57
C THR A 137 -14.25 -15.69 12.35
N VAL A 138 -13.10 -16.05 11.81
CA VAL A 138 -12.14 -16.96 12.46
C VAL A 138 -11.18 -16.25 13.42
N GLN A 139 -11.28 -14.93 13.55
CA GLN A 139 -10.49 -14.16 14.50
C GLN A 139 -10.88 -14.50 15.94
N THR A 140 -9.87 -14.53 16.80
CA THR A 140 -10.11 -14.70 18.25
C THR A 140 -11.06 -13.59 18.75
N GLU A 141 -12.14 -13.99 19.40
CA GLU A 141 -13.14 -13.06 19.97
C GLU A 141 -13.89 -12.18 18.94
N ALA A 142 -14.03 -12.64 17.68
CA ALA A 142 -14.75 -11.89 16.64
C ALA A 142 -16.15 -11.47 17.08
N ARG A 143 -16.87 -12.34 17.81
CA ARG A 143 -18.22 -12.10 18.33
C ARG A 143 -18.29 -11.09 19.48
N HIS A 144 -17.20 -10.86 20.17
CA HIS A 144 -17.17 -10.03 21.38
C HIS A 144 -16.61 -8.63 21.14
N ASN A 145 -15.61 -8.52 20.26
CA ASN A 145 -14.81 -7.29 20.14
C ASN A 145 -14.66 -6.77 18.72
N ILE A 146 -15.24 -7.42 17.70
CA ILE A 146 -15.10 -6.94 16.33
C ILE A 146 -16.45 -6.47 15.79
N THR A 147 -16.52 -5.19 15.46
CA THR A 147 -17.58 -4.60 14.62
C THR A 147 -17.07 -4.49 13.20
N VAL A 148 -17.83 -4.97 12.25
CA VAL A 148 -17.54 -4.82 10.82
C VAL A 148 -18.52 -3.87 10.18
N VAL A 149 -18.04 -2.93 9.38
CA VAL A 149 -18.84 -2.01 8.59
C VAL A 149 -18.60 -2.25 7.11
N LEU A 150 -19.64 -2.64 6.41
CA LEU A 150 -19.67 -2.66 4.96
C LEU A 150 -19.92 -1.23 4.47
N GLY A 151 -18.89 -0.57 3.97
CA GLY A 151 -18.96 0.78 3.42
C GLY A 151 -19.45 0.70 1.96
N MET A 152 -20.75 0.72 1.77
CA MET A 152 -21.38 0.65 0.44
C MET A 152 -21.48 2.04 -0.19
N GLU A 153 -21.56 2.09 -1.50
CA GLU A 153 -21.83 3.32 -2.26
C GLU A 153 -23.29 3.34 -2.72
N ALA A 154 -24.03 4.40 -2.40
CA ALA A 154 -25.43 4.53 -2.80
C ALA A 154 -25.64 4.60 -4.32
N ARG A 155 -24.59 4.88 -5.09
CA ARG A 155 -24.60 4.85 -6.57
C ARG A 155 -24.50 3.44 -7.18
N GLU A 156 -24.26 2.42 -6.36
CA GLU A 156 -24.26 1.01 -6.78
C GLU A 156 -25.68 0.46 -6.70
N PRO A 157 -26.30 0.02 -7.82
CA PRO A 157 -27.73 -0.33 -7.84
C PRO A 157 -28.12 -1.48 -6.91
N ASP A 158 -27.25 -2.47 -6.75
CA ASP A 158 -27.47 -3.68 -5.95
C ASP A 158 -26.83 -3.61 -4.56
N ALA A 159 -26.36 -2.43 -4.13
CA ALA A 159 -25.67 -2.25 -2.85
C ALA A 159 -26.54 -2.69 -1.66
N GLY A 160 -27.83 -2.39 -1.67
CA GLY A 160 -28.78 -2.77 -0.62
C GLY A 160 -28.94 -4.27 -0.49
N ASP A 161 -29.32 -4.93 -1.58
CA ASP A 161 -29.53 -6.38 -1.63
C ASP A 161 -28.28 -7.17 -1.24
N LYS A 162 -27.11 -6.72 -1.72
CA LYS A 162 -25.81 -7.27 -1.38
C LYS A 162 -25.49 -7.13 0.11
N ALA A 163 -25.76 -5.96 0.69
CA ALA A 163 -25.53 -5.72 2.11
C ALA A 163 -26.46 -6.59 2.97
N GLU A 164 -27.74 -6.68 2.65
CA GLU A 164 -28.71 -7.52 3.35
C GLU A 164 -28.35 -9.00 3.29
N ALA A 165 -27.96 -9.50 2.12
CA ALA A 165 -27.53 -10.88 1.93
C ALA A 165 -26.31 -11.21 2.79
N LEU A 166 -25.29 -10.32 2.84
CA LEU A 166 -24.10 -10.51 3.65
C LEU A 166 -24.42 -10.42 5.14
N GLN A 167 -25.28 -9.47 5.58
CA GLN A 167 -25.69 -9.35 6.98
C GLN A 167 -26.48 -10.59 7.43
N ALA A 168 -27.35 -11.13 6.59
CA ALA A 168 -28.07 -12.37 6.89
C ALA A 168 -27.13 -13.58 6.99
N MET A 169 -26.19 -13.72 6.05
CA MET A 169 -25.20 -14.82 6.00
C MET A 169 -24.30 -14.85 7.23
N TYR A 170 -23.85 -13.70 7.71
CA TYR A 170 -22.91 -13.57 8.83
C TYR A 170 -23.56 -13.12 10.14
N LYS A 171 -24.87 -13.26 10.26
CA LYS A 171 -25.62 -12.91 11.48
C LYS A 171 -25.03 -13.61 12.72
N GLY A 172 -24.70 -12.83 13.75
CA GLY A 172 -24.12 -13.34 15.01
C GLY A 172 -22.66 -13.81 14.92
N SER A 173 -21.98 -13.57 13.81
CA SER A 173 -20.54 -13.90 13.65
C SER A 173 -19.62 -12.82 14.25
N PHE A 174 -20.11 -11.61 14.42
CA PHE A 174 -19.39 -10.45 14.92
C PHE A 174 -20.15 -9.82 16.11
N TYR A 175 -19.47 -8.92 16.86
CA TYR A 175 -20.14 -8.08 17.83
C TYR A 175 -21.28 -7.27 17.17
N CYS A 176 -20.98 -6.65 16.02
CA CYS A 176 -21.95 -6.01 15.15
C CYS A 176 -21.48 -6.12 13.69
N LEU A 177 -22.41 -6.39 12.77
CA LEU A 177 -22.20 -6.27 11.33
C LEU A 177 -23.20 -5.26 10.80
N MET A 178 -22.70 -4.09 10.39
CA MET A 178 -23.52 -3.00 9.88
C MET A 178 -23.14 -2.66 8.45
N ALA A 179 -24.06 -2.10 7.70
CA ALA A 179 -23.84 -1.51 6.40
C ALA A 179 -24.11 -0.01 6.46
N THR A 180 -23.30 0.75 5.76
CA THR A 180 -23.48 2.19 5.55
C THR A 180 -23.48 2.48 4.07
N PHE A 181 -24.27 3.46 3.63
CA PHE A 181 -24.38 3.83 2.23
C PHE A 181 -23.89 5.26 2.06
N HIS A 182 -22.72 5.41 1.44
CA HIS A 182 -22.17 6.72 1.17
C HIS A 182 -23.00 7.41 0.09
N PRO A 183 -23.58 8.61 0.35
CA PRO A 183 -24.43 9.31 -0.62
C PRO A 183 -23.64 9.72 -1.86
N SER A 184 -24.30 9.64 -3.02
CA SER A 184 -23.74 10.18 -4.26
C SER A 184 -23.77 11.72 -4.24
N ASN A 185 -22.76 12.34 -4.83
CA ASN A 185 -22.74 13.77 -5.12
C ASN A 185 -22.74 14.70 -3.88
N LEU A 186 -22.07 14.33 -2.81
CA LEU A 186 -21.83 15.26 -1.71
C LEU A 186 -20.88 16.42 -2.19
N PRO A 187 -21.27 17.69 -1.97
CA PRO A 187 -20.44 18.81 -2.38
C PRO A 187 -19.06 18.79 -1.69
N GLY A 188 -18.00 18.95 -2.47
CA GLY A 188 -16.61 18.96 -1.95
C GLY A 188 -15.99 17.60 -1.74
N GLU A 189 -16.66 16.51 -2.11
CA GLU A 189 -16.14 15.16 -2.03
C GLU A 189 -15.88 14.57 -3.43
N ALA A 190 -14.68 14.02 -3.61
CA ALA A 190 -14.37 13.21 -4.78
C ALA A 190 -14.82 11.76 -4.52
N PRO A 191 -15.54 11.09 -5.45
CA PRO A 191 -15.90 9.69 -5.28
C PRO A 191 -14.64 8.83 -5.12
N GLY A 192 -14.50 8.17 -3.97
CA GLY A 192 -13.30 7.41 -3.67
C GLY A 192 -13.34 6.65 -2.34
N LYS A 193 -12.24 5.97 -2.06
CA LYS A 193 -12.08 5.17 -0.85
C LYS A 193 -12.13 6.06 0.41
N ALA A 194 -11.44 7.20 0.41
CA ALA A 194 -11.36 8.13 1.54
C ALA A 194 -12.73 8.65 2.01
N THR A 195 -13.62 9.00 1.08
CA THR A 195 -14.97 9.51 1.38
C THR A 195 -15.85 8.43 1.98
N ASN A 196 -15.82 7.24 1.39
CA ASN A 196 -16.56 6.08 1.88
C ASN A 196 -16.09 5.66 3.28
N GLU A 197 -14.80 5.57 3.51
CA GLU A 197 -14.20 5.25 4.83
C GLU A 197 -14.59 6.27 5.89
N THR A 198 -14.48 7.56 5.56
CA THR A 198 -14.88 8.64 6.47
C THR A 198 -16.35 8.53 6.86
N TRP A 199 -17.24 8.30 5.88
CA TRP A 199 -18.66 8.11 6.12
C TRP A 199 -18.94 6.90 7.00
N ALA A 200 -18.38 5.76 6.64
CA ALA A 200 -18.56 4.49 7.35
C ALA A 200 -18.10 4.60 8.82
N VAL A 201 -16.91 5.17 9.05
CA VAL A 201 -16.38 5.30 10.42
C VAL A 201 -17.19 6.30 11.24
N ARG A 202 -17.65 7.41 10.66
CA ARG A 202 -18.50 8.37 11.39
C ARG A 202 -19.84 7.77 11.78
N CYS A 203 -20.47 6.98 10.91
CA CYS A 203 -21.70 6.25 11.24
C CYS A 203 -21.45 5.22 12.36
N ALA A 204 -20.38 4.43 12.24
CA ALA A 204 -20.03 3.44 13.26
C ALA A 204 -19.63 4.08 14.59
N ARG A 205 -18.98 5.22 14.57
CA ARG A 205 -18.65 5.98 15.78
C ARG A 205 -19.91 6.40 16.56
N LYS A 206 -20.94 6.93 15.85
CA LYS A 206 -22.21 7.28 16.49
C LYS A 206 -22.81 6.06 17.20
N GLU A 207 -22.78 4.92 16.56
CA GLU A 207 -23.27 3.66 17.11
C GLU A 207 -22.45 3.19 18.32
N LEU A 208 -21.13 3.04 18.14
CA LEU A 208 -20.26 2.43 19.16
C LEU A 208 -19.99 3.36 20.36
N VAL A 209 -19.74 4.64 20.09
CA VAL A 209 -19.35 5.59 21.15
C VAL A 209 -20.59 6.25 21.75
N ASP A 210 -21.46 6.84 20.91
CA ASP A 210 -22.55 7.68 21.41
C ASP A 210 -23.73 6.83 21.91
N ARG A 211 -24.05 5.69 21.25
CA ARG A 211 -25.16 4.82 21.66
C ARG A 211 -24.74 3.69 22.60
N LEU A 212 -23.65 2.98 22.29
CA LEU A 212 -23.21 1.82 23.08
C LEU A 212 -22.21 2.18 24.20
N GLY A 213 -21.72 3.41 24.26
CA GLY A 213 -20.84 3.92 25.32
C GLY A 213 -19.43 3.33 25.32
N ILE A 214 -18.97 2.73 24.22
CA ILE A 214 -17.60 2.20 24.14
C ILE A 214 -16.63 3.39 24.11
N PRO A 215 -15.66 3.46 25.04
CA PRO A 215 -14.74 4.59 25.09
C PRO A 215 -13.92 4.72 23.81
N LEU A 216 -13.90 5.92 23.24
CA LEU A 216 -13.15 6.27 22.03
C LEU A 216 -11.69 5.79 22.05
N SER A 217 -11.05 5.86 23.23
CA SER A 217 -9.65 5.46 23.43
C SER A 217 -9.42 3.94 23.39
N GLN A 218 -10.48 3.14 23.36
CA GLN A 218 -10.43 1.67 23.29
C GLN A 218 -10.71 1.15 21.88
N ILE A 219 -11.13 1.99 20.95
CA ILE A 219 -11.49 1.57 19.60
C ILE A 219 -10.29 1.71 18.67
N VAL A 220 -9.98 0.62 17.97
CA VAL A 220 -8.99 0.55 16.89
C VAL A 220 -9.72 0.35 15.58
N VAL A 221 -9.56 1.30 14.66
CA VAL A 221 -10.12 1.24 13.31
C VAL A 221 -9.13 0.53 12.41
N THR A 222 -9.57 -0.48 11.69
CA THR A 222 -8.81 -1.16 10.62
C THR A 222 -9.51 -0.91 9.31
N VAL A 223 -8.83 -0.23 8.39
CA VAL A 223 -9.27 -0.11 7.00
C VAL A 223 -8.81 -1.34 6.26
N SER A 224 -9.69 -1.93 5.47
CA SER A 224 -9.46 -3.17 4.75
C SER A 224 -9.81 -3.00 3.28
N ASP A 225 -8.99 -3.51 2.37
CA ASP A 225 -9.48 -3.69 1.00
C ASP A 225 -10.54 -4.79 0.96
N SER A 226 -11.44 -4.72 -0.01
CA SER A 226 -12.59 -5.63 -0.15
C SER A 226 -12.21 -7.11 -0.34
N ASP A 227 -10.97 -7.40 -0.72
CA ASP A 227 -10.43 -8.74 -0.95
C ASP A 227 -9.37 -9.17 0.08
N SER A 228 -9.25 -8.45 1.19
CA SER A 228 -8.26 -8.72 2.23
C SER A 228 -8.63 -9.95 3.06
N LEU A 229 -7.74 -10.94 3.10
CA LEU A 229 -7.88 -12.11 3.97
C LEU A 229 -6.89 -11.98 5.13
N PHE A 230 -7.42 -11.82 6.33
CA PHE A 230 -6.61 -11.62 7.53
C PHE A 230 -6.07 -12.95 8.08
N HIS A 231 -4.81 -12.94 8.53
CA HIS A 231 -4.27 -14.05 9.30
C HIS A 231 -5.13 -14.31 10.56
N PRO A 232 -5.41 -15.58 10.97
CA PRO A 232 -6.32 -15.88 12.09
C PRO A 232 -5.99 -15.22 13.42
N HIS A 233 -4.75 -14.84 13.67
CA HIS A 233 -4.31 -14.17 14.88
C HIS A 233 -4.00 -12.67 14.68
N TYR A 234 -4.42 -12.07 13.55
CA TYR A 234 -4.11 -10.69 13.22
C TYR A 234 -4.61 -9.71 14.30
N PHE A 235 -5.89 -9.78 14.63
CA PHE A 235 -6.49 -8.86 15.60
C PHE A 235 -6.00 -9.13 17.02
N ALA A 236 -5.71 -10.36 17.37
CA ALA A 236 -5.10 -10.68 18.67
C ALA A 236 -3.71 -10.04 18.83
N GLU A 237 -2.88 -10.07 17.79
CA GLU A 237 -1.56 -9.40 17.80
C GLU A 237 -1.68 -7.88 17.78
N LEU A 238 -2.60 -7.32 16.98
CA LEU A 238 -2.89 -5.89 16.97
C LEU A 238 -3.34 -5.41 18.37
N THR A 239 -4.28 -6.12 19.00
CA THR A 239 -4.76 -5.84 20.36
C THR A 239 -3.62 -5.87 21.36
N ARG A 240 -2.75 -6.89 21.28
CA ARG A 240 -1.58 -7.02 22.17
C ARG A 240 -0.64 -5.83 22.04
N GLN A 241 -0.31 -5.42 20.82
CA GLN A 241 0.55 -4.26 20.58
C GLN A 241 -0.12 -2.95 21.04
N PHE A 242 -1.41 -2.78 20.76
CA PHE A 242 -2.17 -1.61 21.19
C PHE A 242 -2.25 -1.51 22.72
N ALA A 243 -2.48 -2.61 23.39
CA ALA A 243 -2.56 -2.65 24.85
C ALA A 243 -1.21 -2.35 25.53
N ALA A 244 -0.10 -2.83 24.95
CA ALA A 244 1.24 -2.70 25.51
C ALA A 244 1.90 -1.34 25.24
N ASP A 245 1.66 -0.68 24.11
CA ASP A 245 2.37 0.55 23.77
C ASP A 245 1.70 1.80 24.38
N PRO A 246 2.40 2.56 25.22
CA PRO A 246 1.86 3.81 25.77
C PRO A 246 1.56 4.87 24.71
N ARG A 247 2.23 4.82 23.56
CA ARG A 247 2.07 5.75 22.43
C ARG A 247 0.95 5.31 21.46
N ARG A 248 0.11 4.33 21.81
CA ARG A 248 -0.93 3.74 20.95
C ARG A 248 -1.80 4.75 20.19
N HIS A 249 -1.99 5.96 20.74
CA HIS A 249 -2.75 7.04 20.09
C HIS A 249 -1.86 7.97 19.21
N SER A 250 -0.64 7.53 18.90
CA SER A 250 0.27 8.17 17.95
C SER A 250 0.88 7.15 17.01
N LEU A 251 0.28 5.95 16.93
CA LEU A 251 0.75 4.86 16.07
C LEU A 251 -0.28 4.56 15.00
N VAL A 252 0.24 4.21 13.83
CA VAL A 252 -0.48 3.51 12.77
C VAL A 252 0.15 2.12 12.64
N TRP A 253 -0.67 1.08 12.66
CA TRP A 253 -0.21 -0.30 12.52
C TRP A 253 -0.36 -0.76 11.08
N GLN A 254 0.68 -1.39 10.59
CA GLN A 254 0.73 -1.93 9.24
C GLN A 254 1.21 -3.37 9.25
N ALA A 255 0.55 -4.21 8.47
CA ALA A 255 0.97 -5.57 8.17
C ALA A 255 1.58 -5.66 6.77
N PRO A 256 2.40 -6.69 6.47
CA PRO A 256 2.74 -7.03 5.11
C PRO A 256 1.46 -7.38 4.33
N ILE A 257 1.27 -6.77 3.18
CA ILE A 257 0.20 -7.14 2.25
C ILE A 257 0.79 -8.04 1.19
N LEU A 258 0.35 -9.29 1.15
CA LEU A 258 0.83 -10.29 0.21
C LEU A 258 -0.25 -10.56 -0.84
N LEU A 259 0.04 -10.24 -2.08
CA LEU A 259 -0.88 -10.43 -3.19
C LEU A 259 -0.75 -11.86 -3.73
N ASP A 260 -1.22 -12.84 -2.96
CA ASP A 260 -0.97 -14.25 -3.25
C ASP A 260 -2.22 -15.15 -3.22
N ASN A 261 -3.41 -14.56 -2.99
CA ASN A 261 -4.67 -15.30 -3.13
C ASN A 261 -4.82 -15.78 -4.57
N ASP A 262 -5.05 -17.09 -4.74
CA ASP A 262 -5.25 -17.70 -6.06
C ASP A 262 -4.15 -17.41 -7.10
N ILE A 263 -2.90 -17.18 -6.63
CA ILE A 263 -1.73 -16.76 -7.44
C ILE A 263 -1.43 -17.74 -8.60
N TRP A 264 -1.73 -19.04 -8.42
CA TRP A 264 -1.50 -20.07 -9.44
C TRP A 264 -2.41 -19.97 -10.66
N HIS A 265 -3.51 -19.20 -10.55
CA HIS A 265 -4.41 -18.90 -11.66
C HIS A 265 -3.97 -17.68 -12.49
N THR A 266 -2.91 -16.98 -12.07
CA THR A 266 -2.34 -15.88 -12.86
C THR A 266 -1.33 -16.39 -13.90
N SER A 267 -1.06 -15.58 -14.93
CA SER A 267 0.01 -15.87 -15.87
C SER A 267 1.38 -15.91 -15.15
N ALA A 268 2.33 -16.70 -15.65
CA ALA A 268 3.66 -16.80 -15.08
C ALA A 268 4.38 -15.45 -14.95
N ALA A 269 4.18 -14.56 -15.93
CA ALA A 269 4.76 -13.22 -15.94
C ALA A 269 4.20 -12.34 -14.81
N ILE A 270 2.88 -12.32 -14.62
CA ILE A 270 2.24 -11.56 -13.52
C ILE A 270 2.63 -12.18 -12.17
N ARG A 271 2.65 -13.50 -12.07
CA ARG A 271 3.08 -14.21 -10.85
C ARG A 271 4.51 -13.84 -10.45
N LEU A 272 5.43 -13.80 -11.41
CA LEU A 272 6.81 -13.41 -11.17
C LEU A 272 6.92 -11.97 -10.63
N VAL A 273 6.24 -11.01 -11.28
CA VAL A 273 6.21 -9.62 -10.82
C VAL A 273 5.60 -9.50 -9.42
N THR A 274 4.57 -10.31 -9.13
CA THR A 274 3.91 -10.34 -7.82
C THR A 274 4.83 -10.89 -6.74
N PHE A 275 5.61 -11.94 -7.00
CA PHE A 275 6.60 -12.48 -6.06
C PHE A 275 7.61 -11.41 -5.64
N TYR A 276 8.13 -10.65 -6.60
CA TYR A 276 9.03 -9.54 -6.27
C TYR A 276 8.33 -8.41 -5.52
N SER A 277 7.12 -8.08 -5.89
CA SER A 277 6.33 -7.06 -5.17
C SER A 277 6.13 -7.45 -3.71
N ASN A 278 5.75 -8.69 -3.43
CA ASN A 278 5.58 -9.21 -2.08
C ASN A 278 6.88 -9.16 -1.28
N ALA A 279 8.00 -9.58 -1.90
CA ALA A 279 9.30 -9.58 -1.26
C ALA A 279 9.81 -8.16 -0.96
N ILE A 280 9.70 -7.24 -1.92
CA ILE A 280 10.09 -5.84 -1.75
C ILE A 280 9.25 -5.21 -0.64
N THR A 281 7.93 -5.39 -0.66
CA THR A 281 7.04 -4.84 0.35
C THR A 281 7.35 -5.35 1.74
N THR A 282 7.56 -6.67 1.88
CA THR A 282 7.91 -7.29 3.17
C THR A 282 9.31 -6.83 3.63
N GLY A 283 10.28 -6.75 2.73
CA GLY A 283 11.65 -6.33 3.04
C GLY A 283 11.75 -4.85 3.39
N ASP A 284 11.06 -3.97 2.65
CA ASP A 284 11.00 -2.54 2.96
C ASP A 284 10.43 -2.29 4.35
N TYR A 285 9.39 -3.03 4.72
CA TYR A 285 8.77 -2.93 6.04
C TYR A 285 9.73 -3.24 7.18
N ILE A 286 10.59 -4.23 7.02
CA ILE A 286 11.54 -4.67 8.04
C ILE A 286 12.81 -3.80 8.07
N ASN A 287 13.15 -3.17 6.96
CA ASN A 287 14.32 -2.31 6.85
C ASN A 287 14.23 -1.11 7.84
N PRO A 288 15.11 -1.00 8.85
CA PRO A 288 15.02 0.08 9.85
C PRO A 288 15.55 1.42 9.36
N TRP A 289 16.20 1.46 8.20
CA TRP A 289 16.94 2.64 7.73
C TRP A 289 16.09 3.64 6.94
N GLU A 290 14.87 3.27 6.61
CA GLU A 290 13.99 4.11 5.77
C GLU A 290 12.73 4.54 6.52
N ALA A 291 12.24 5.73 6.20
CA ALA A 291 10.93 6.18 6.65
C ALA A 291 9.83 5.25 6.11
N LYS A 292 8.76 5.05 6.88
CA LYS A 292 7.64 4.16 6.54
C LYS A 292 6.37 4.95 6.34
N PHE A 293 5.54 4.46 5.43
CA PHE A 293 4.19 4.94 5.18
C PHE A 293 3.22 3.75 5.18
N PRO A 294 1.97 3.92 5.61
CA PRO A 294 0.97 2.87 5.49
C PRO A 294 0.52 2.74 4.03
N TYR A 295 -0.09 1.61 3.70
CA TYR A 295 -0.71 1.37 2.39
C TYR A 295 -1.80 0.31 2.49
N SER A 296 -2.81 0.42 1.63
CA SER A 296 -3.89 -0.56 1.43
C SER A 296 -4.69 -0.87 2.71
N THR A 297 -4.22 -1.83 3.52
CA THR A 297 -4.87 -2.27 4.77
C THR A 297 -3.98 -1.91 5.96
N TYR A 298 -4.47 -1.07 6.85
CA TYR A 298 -3.75 -0.60 8.03
C TYR A 298 -4.73 -0.34 9.19
N SER A 299 -4.19 -0.12 10.39
CA SER A 299 -4.98 0.15 11.59
C SER A 299 -4.52 1.41 12.30
N ILE A 300 -5.48 2.15 12.87
CA ILE A 300 -5.26 3.42 13.57
C ILE A 300 -6.24 3.53 14.74
N SER A 301 -5.85 4.16 15.87
CA SER A 301 -6.83 4.38 16.95
C SER A 301 -7.90 5.38 16.50
N LEU A 302 -9.17 5.13 16.87
CA LEU A 302 -10.27 6.07 16.57
C LEU A 302 -10.01 7.44 17.19
N LYS A 303 -9.35 7.48 18.35
CA LYS A 303 -8.94 8.74 19.00
C LYS A 303 -7.99 9.55 18.11
N LEU A 304 -6.96 8.92 17.53
CA LEU A 304 -6.05 9.62 16.60
C LEU A 304 -6.78 10.04 15.33
N LEU A 305 -7.67 9.18 14.83
CA LEU A 305 -8.45 9.46 13.62
C LEU A 305 -9.37 10.69 13.79
N GLU A 306 -9.99 10.86 14.95
CA GLU A 306 -10.74 12.09 15.27
C GLU A 306 -9.84 13.32 15.41
N GLU A 307 -8.68 13.18 16.06
CA GLU A 307 -7.74 14.28 16.22
C GLU A 307 -7.25 14.85 14.87
N VAL A 308 -7.17 13.99 13.83
CA VAL A 308 -6.80 14.40 12.46
C VAL A 308 -8.00 14.67 11.56
N ASN A 309 -9.22 14.65 12.10
CA ASN A 309 -10.47 14.88 11.38
C ASN A 309 -10.69 13.89 10.21
N PHE A 310 -10.44 12.60 10.43
CA PHE A 310 -10.62 11.50 9.49
C PHE A 310 -9.80 11.67 8.20
N TRP A 311 -10.14 10.92 7.13
CA TRP A 311 -9.49 11.01 5.84
C TRP A 311 -9.90 12.28 5.09
N ASP A 312 -9.00 12.78 4.28
CA ASP A 312 -9.27 13.90 3.41
C ASP A 312 -10.09 13.42 2.19
N PRO A 313 -11.33 13.92 1.99
CA PRO A 313 -12.20 13.47 0.91
C PRO A 313 -11.72 13.88 -0.48
N THR A 314 -10.70 14.72 -0.58
CA THR A 314 -10.18 15.24 -1.85
C THR A 314 -8.93 14.50 -2.32
N VAL A 315 -8.37 13.61 -1.47
CA VAL A 315 -7.09 12.95 -1.71
C VAL A 315 -7.29 11.51 -2.17
N MET A 316 -6.50 11.07 -3.14
CA MET A 316 -6.55 9.70 -3.68
C MET A 316 -5.63 8.72 -2.94
N ALA A 317 -4.48 9.19 -2.42
CA ALA A 317 -3.54 8.40 -1.62
C ALA A 317 -3.87 8.55 -0.12
N GLU A 318 -5.07 8.13 0.25
CA GLU A 318 -5.66 8.33 1.58
C GLU A 318 -4.82 7.72 2.70
N ASP A 319 -4.15 6.61 2.41
CA ASP A 319 -3.32 5.85 3.35
C ASP A 319 -2.04 6.62 3.74
N VAL A 320 -1.30 7.14 2.78
CA VAL A 320 -0.13 7.97 3.05
C VAL A 320 -0.55 9.30 3.68
N ASN A 321 -1.62 9.92 3.15
CA ASN A 321 -2.12 11.21 3.61
C ASN A 321 -2.56 11.19 5.08
N ILE A 322 -3.35 10.20 5.50
CA ILE A 322 -3.80 10.10 6.90
C ILE A 322 -2.62 9.99 7.87
N PHE A 323 -1.56 9.28 7.48
CA PHE A 323 -0.35 9.20 8.28
C PHE A 323 0.39 10.54 8.31
N MET A 324 0.50 11.26 7.20
CA MET A 324 1.15 12.58 7.15
C MET A 324 0.38 13.60 7.99
N ARG A 325 -0.95 13.56 7.97
CA ARG A 325 -1.80 14.38 8.86
C ARG A 325 -1.54 14.06 10.32
N ALA A 326 -1.50 12.76 10.68
CA ALA A 326 -1.15 12.34 12.04
C ALA A 326 0.27 12.77 12.43
N PHE A 327 1.22 12.67 11.51
CA PHE A 327 2.61 13.08 11.73
C PHE A 327 2.72 14.58 12.08
N PHE A 328 2.08 15.45 11.30
CA PHE A 328 2.09 16.89 11.57
C PHE A 328 1.29 17.23 12.83
N THR A 329 0.09 16.69 13.00
CA THR A 329 -0.75 16.90 14.19
C THR A 329 -0.02 16.51 15.50
N LYS A 330 0.77 15.45 15.47
CA LYS A 330 1.57 14.99 16.63
C LYS A 330 2.97 15.64 16.71
N GLY A 331 3.25 16.69 15.95
CA GLY A 331 4.56 17.35 15.96
C GLY A 331 5.72 16.41 15.64
N GLY A 332 5.54 15.53 14.68
CA GLY A 332 6.53 14.54 14.25
C GLY A 332 6.59 13.27 15.10
N LYS A 333 5.69 13.10 16.08
CA LYS A 333 5.68 11.95 17.00
C LYS A 333 4.68 10.85 16.62
N ALA A 334 4.17 10.84 15.39
CA ALA A 334 3.45 9.71 14.86
C ALA A 334 4.42 8.74 14.15
N PHE A 335 4.20 7.43 14.35
CA PHE A 335 5.08 6.38 13.84
C PHE A 335 4.27 5.22 13.27
N ILE A 336 4.89 4.47 12.36
CA ILE A 336 4.37 3.19 11.89
C ILE A 336 4.88 2.07 12.81
N ARG A 337 3.97 1.19 13.23
CA ARG A 337 4.26 -0.04 13.97
C ARG A 337 3.94 -1.25 13.10
N HIS A 338 4.85 -2.23 13.09
CA HIS A 338 4.66 -3.41 12.25
C HIS A 338 3.87 -4.50 12.98
N ILE A 339 2.85 -5.03 12.30
CA ILE A 339 2.22 -6.30 12.64
C ILE A 339 2.89 -7.35 11.76
N HIS A 340 3.62 -8.29 12.37
CA HIS A 340 4.30 -9.34 11.60
C HIS A 340 3.38 -10.54 11.31
N LEU A 341 2.10 -10.28 11.03
CA LEU A 341 1.14 -11.26 10.53
C LEU A 341 0.54 -10.70 9.25
N PRO A 342 0.62 -11.43 8.14
CA PRO A 342 0.24 -10.88 6.84
C PRO A 342 -1.27 -10.70 6.69
N VAL A 343 -1.63 -9.81 5.79
CA VAL A 343 -2.94 -9.75 5.14
C VAL A 343 -2.75 -10.18 3.70
N HIS A 344 -3.57 -11.11 3.22
CA HIS A 344 -3.47 -11.64 1.87
C HIS A 344 -4.51 -10.95 0.98
N GLY A 345 -4.10 -10.54 -0.21
CA GLY A 345 -4.94 -9.92 -1.21
C GLY A 345 -4.88 -10.64 -2.55
N ASN A 346 -5.75 -10.27 -3.47
CA ASN A 346 -5.77 -10.87 -4.79
C ASN A 346 -4.69 -10.22 -5.69
N PRO A 347 -3.89 -11.03 -6.41
CA PRO A 347 -3.06 -10.52 -7.48
C PRO A 347 -3.92 -10.01 -8.64
N VAL A 348 -3.31 -9.32 -9.59
CA VAL A 348 -4.00 -8.90 -10.80
C VAL A 348 -4.34 -10.12 -11.66
N HIS A 349 -5.62 -10.26 -12.00
CA HIS A 349 -6.13 -11.27 -12.92
C HIS A 349 -6.59 -10.59 -14.22
N GLY A 350 -6.44 -11.27 -15.33
CA GLY A 350 -6.95 -10.86 -16.64
C GLY A 350 -7.30 -12.09 -17.47
N GLU A 351 -8.21 -11.93 -18.42
CA GLU A 351 -8.64 -13.00 -19.33
C GLU A 351 -7.46 -13.59 -20.13
N ASN A 352 -6.48 -12.75 -20.41
CA ASN A 352 -5.22 -13.13 -21.06
C ASN A 352 -4.07 -12.25 -20.53
N LEU A 353 -2.84 -12.57 -20.96
CA LEU A 353 -1.64 -11.85 -20.50
C LEU A 353 -1.70 -10.33 -20.78
N TRP A 354 -2.15 -9.93 -21.95
CA TRP A 354 -2.20 -8.52 -22.34
C TRP A 354 -3.26 -7.73 -21.55
N HIS A 355 -4.41 -8.37 -21.30
CA HIS A 355 -5.44 -7.78 -20.44
C HIS A 355 -4.93 -7.63 -19.00
N ALA A 356 -4.26 -8.64 -18.44
CA ALA A 356 -3.64 -8.57 -17.12
C ALA A 356 -2.55 -7.47 -17.05
N ILE A 357 -1.71 -7.34 -18.08
CA ILE A 357 -0.73 -6.25 -18.19
C ILE A 357 -1.42 -4.89 -18.18
N GLY A 358 -2.52 -4.73 -18.95
CA GLY A 358 -3.28 -3.47 -18.98
C GLY A 358 -3.86 -3.08 -17.64
N ILE A 359 -4.46 -4.04 -16.91
CA ILE A 359 -4.99 -3.83 -15.55
C ILE A 359 -3.85 -3.47 -14.59
N PHE A 360 -2.74 -4.20 -14.64
CA PHE A 360 -1.59 -3.95 -13.78
C PHE A 360 -0.97 -2.56 -14.06
N PHE A 361 -0.86 -2.19 -15.33
CA PHE A 361 -0.39 -0.88 -15.75
C PHE A 361 -1.27 0.25 -15.16
N ALA A 362 -2.60 0.14 -15.31
CA ALA A 362 -3.54 1.11 -14.77
C ALA A 362 -3.46 1.22 -13.24
N GLN A 363 -3.32 0.07 -12.55
CA GLN A 363 -3.10 0.03 -11.11
C GLN A 363 -1.81 0.75 -10.70
N LYS A 364 -0.72 0.55 -11.45
CA LYS A 364 0.58 1.20 -11.16
C LYS A 364 0.57 2.69 -11.47
N VAL A 365 -0.17 3.17 -12.48
CA VAL A 365 -0.41 4.60 -12.69
C VAL A 365 -1.09 5.20 -11.45
N ARG A 366 -2.12 4.55 -10.92
CA ARG A 366 -2.80 4.97 -9.69
C ARG A 366 -1.85 4.99 -8.47
N THR A 367 -1.03 3.94 -8.29
CA THR A 367 -0.03 3.90 -7.22
C THR A 367 1.00 5.04 -7.36
N GLY A 368 1.40 5.38 -8.58
CA GLY A 368 2.28 6.51 -8.87
C GLY A 368 1.72 7.86 -8.42
N TRP A 369 0.39 7.96 -8.27
CA TRP A 369 -0.28 9.17 -7.77
C TRP A 369 0.02 9.49 -6.30
N GLY A 370 0.51 8.53 -5.53
CA GLY A 370 1.05 8.77 -4.18
C GLY A 370 2.17 9.81 -4.13
N GLY A 371 2.78 10.15 -5.27
CA GLY A 371 3.71 11.28 -5.41
C GLY A 371 3.12 12.65 -5.11
N THR A 372 1.79 12.80 -5.09
CA THR A 372 1.11 14.04 -4.64
C THR A 372 1.42 14.37 -3.19
N GLU A 373 1.73 13.38 -2.37
CA GLU A 373 2.07 13.58 -0.95
C GLU A 373 3.38 14.36 -0.74
N ILE A 374 4.24 14.43 -1.76
CA ILE A 374 5.40 15.33 -1.79
C ILE A 374 4.92 16.79 -1.72
N GLY A 375 3.90 17.13 -2.53
CA GLY A 375 3.29 18.46 -2.53
C GLY A 375 2.67 18.80 -1.18
N TYR A 376 1.93 17.86 -0.59
CA TYR A 376 1.36 18.00 0.74
C TYR A 376 2.44 18.26 1.81
N LEU A 377 3.50 17.44 1.83
CA LEU A 377 4.58 17.58 2.81
C LEU A 377 5.30 18.92 2.68
N ILE A 378 5.52 19.41 1.46
CA ILE A 378 6.14 20.72 1.21
C ILE A 378 5.24 21.86 1.74
N GLN A 379 3.94 21.81 1.50
CA GLN A 379 3.00 22.85 1.98
C GLN A 379 2.85 22.83 3.50
N MET A 380 2.92 21.65 4.12
CA MET A 380 2.83 21.50 5.58
C MET A 380 4.16 21.69 6.30
N TRP A 381 5.24 22.07 5.58
CA TRP A 381 6.60 22.07 6.13
C TRP A 381 6.75 22.89 7.40
N ASP A 382 6.17 24.09 7.45
CA ASP A 382 6.25 25.03 8.57
C ASP A 382 4.97 25.08 9.42
N HIS A 383 4.04 24.12 9.20
CA HIS A 383 2.75 24.13 9.89
C HIS A 383 2.90 23.78 11.39
N PRO A 384 2.31 24.57 12.32
CA PRO A 384 2.35 24.26 13.75
C PRO A 384 1.61 22.96 14.09
N PRO A 385 2.03 22.20 15.11
CA PRO A 385 3.06 22.50 16.13
C PRO A 385 4.50 22.31 15.66
N GLY A 386 4.75 22.05 14.40
CA GLY A 386 6.07 21.81 13.83
C GLY A 386 6.62 20.41 14.11
N ALA A 387 7.14 19.74 13.07
CA ALA A 387 7.84 18.48 13.21
C ALA A 387 9.36 18.70 13.06
N PRO A 388 10.22 17.85 13.67
CA PRO A 388 11.67 17.99 13.56
C PRO A 388 12.15 18.00 12.11
N PHE A 389 13.07 18.91 11.78
CA PHE A 389 13.58 19.12 10.41
C PHE A 389 14.05 17.83 9.75
N PHE A 390 14.94 17.07 10.39
CA PHE A 390 15.49 15.83 9.82
C PHE A 390 14.42 14.75 9.64
N SER A 391 13.37 14.74 10.47
CA SER A 391 12.26 13.81 10.34
C SER A 391 11.38 14.14 9.12
N LYS A 392 11.14 15.43 8.85
CA LYS A 392 10.46 15.90 7.63
C LYS A 392 11.31 15.62 6.40
N LEU A 393 12.59 15.99 6.44
CA LEU A 393 13.53 15.80 5.33
C LEU A 393 13.67 14.32 4.96
N GLY A 394 13.82 13.41 5.94
CA GLY A 394 13.91 11.98 5.68
C GLY A 394 12.66 11.42 4.97
N ARG A 395 11.47 11.88 5.33
CA ARG A 395 10.21 11.49 4.65
C ARG A 395 10.11 12.08 3.26
N LEU A 396 10.48 13.34 3.09
CA LEU A 396 10.50 14.00 1.77
C LEU A 396 11.46 13.28 0.83
N LEU A 397 12.68 13.01 1.27
CA LEU A 397 13.69 12.32 0.47
C LEU A 397 13.24 10.89 0.13
N LYS A 398 12.60 10.18 1.06
CA LYS A 398 12.04 8.85 0.81
C LYS A 398 10.95 8.90 -0.27
N LEU A 399 10.00 9.83 -0.18
CA LEU A 399 8.93 9.97 -1.17
C LEU A 399 9.49 10.36 -2.54
N ILE A 400 10.40 11.36 -2.60
CA ILE A 400 11.05 11.76 -3.85
C ILE A 400 11.82 10.56 -4.42
N HIS A 401 12.66 9.92 -3.61
CA HIS A 401 13.44 8.77 -4.04
C HIS A 401 12.55 7.67 -4.63
N ASP A 402 11.54 7.22 -3.90
CA ASP A 402 10.72 6.10 -4.33
C ASP A 402 9.97 6.41 -5.63
N HIS A 403 9.35 7.57 -5.72
CA HIS A 403 8.59 7.94 -6.90
C HIS A 403 9.47 8.32 -8.09
N LEU A 404 10.57 9.05 -7.88
CA LEU A 404 11.51 9.41 -8.95
C LEU A 404 12.21 8.17 -9.50
N PHE A 405 12.68 7.29 -8.60
CA PHE A 405 13.34 6.04 -9.00
C PHE A 405 12.39 5.10 -9.74
N PHE A 406 11.16 5.00 -9.24
CA PHE A 406 10.09 4.22 -9.86
C PHE A 406 9.82 4.63 -11.32
N SER A 407 9.93 5.92 -11.64
CA SER A 407 9.65 6.44 -12.98
C SER A 407 10.86 6.53 -13.88
N THR A 408 12.08 6.72 -13.37
CA THR A 408 13.25 7.13 -14.18
C THR A 408 14.37 6.10 -14.26
N ALA A 409 14.53 5.21 -13.28
CA ALA A 409 15.69 4.33 -13.20
C ALA A 409 15.86 3.44 -14.45
N GLY A 410 14.78 2.86 -14.96
CA GLY A 410 14.82 2.05 -16.19
C GLY A 410 15.24 2.84 -17.41
N PHE A 411 14.82 4.10 -17.52
CA PHE A 411 15.25 4.99 -18.62
C PHE A 411 16.73 5.32 -18.52
N ILE A 412 17.22 5.67 -17.31
CA ILE A 412 18.66 5.96 -17.10
C ILE A 412 19.51 4.77 -17.52
N VAL A 413 19.14 3.57 -17.05
CA VAL A 413 19.89 2.35 -17.40
C VAL A 413 19.78 2.03 -18.87
N THR A 414 18.60 2.10 -19.49
CA THR A 414 18.41 1.77 -20.90
C THR A 414 19.12 2.78 -21.82
N LEU A 415 18.90 4.07 -21.62
CA LEU A 415 19.54 5.12 -22.43
C LEU A 415 21.06 5.19 -22.18
N GLY A 416 21.47 5.07 -20.93
CA GLY A 416 22.87 5.18 -20.54
C GLY A 416 23.71 3.95 -20.88
N THR A 417 23.14 2.75 -20.92
CA THR A 417 23.89 1.53 -21.27
C THR A 417 23.56 1.05 -22.67
N VAL A 418 22.33 0.55 -22.90
CA VAL A 418 21.96 -0.14 -24.14
C VAL A 418 22.12 0.78 -25.35
N LEU A 419 21.53 1.97 -25.28
CA LEU A 419 21.56 2.90 -26.40
C LEU A 419 22.96 3.50 -26.63
N SER A 420 23.71 3.78 -25.54
CA SER A 420 25.09 4.23 -25.64
C SER A 420 26.00 3.21 -26.32
N ILE A 421 25.82 1.91 -26.06
CA ILE A 421 26.59 0.83 -26.68
C ILE A 421 26.19 0.65 -28.16
N ILE A 422 24.90 0.76 -28.49
CA ILE A 422 24.43 0.65 -29.87
C ILE A 422 25.02 1.78 -30.76
N ILE A 423 25.09 3.01 -30.22
CA ILE A 423 25.58 4.18 -30.94
C ILE A 423 27.10 4.17 -31.06
N ASP A 424 27.81 3.70 -30.02
CA ASP A 424 29.27 3.69 -29.96
C ASP A 424 29.78 2.39 -29.35
N HIS A 425 30.11 1.42 -30.16
CA HIS A 425 30.67 0.12 -29.76
C HIS A 425 31.97 0.28 -28.91
N ASN A 426 32.75 1.32 -29.18
CA ASN A 426 34.02 1.58 -28.49
C ASN A 426 33.82 2.18 -27.10
N ALA A 427 32.63 2.68 -26.77
CA ALA A 427 32.34 3.23 -25.43
C ALA A 427 32.50 2.19 -24.30
N VAL A 428 32.39 0.91 -24.60
CA VAL A 428 32.60 -0.20 -23.66
C VAL A 428 34.09 -0.53 -23.48
N ILE A 429 34.89 -0.36 -24.54
CA ILE A 429 36.29 -0.81 -24.60
C ILE A 429 37.23 0.18 -23.88
N THR A 430 36.81 1.43 -23.73
CA THR A 430 37.62 2.50 -23.11
C THR A 430 37.53 2.58 -21.59
N LEU A 431 37.13 1.50 -20.93
CA LEU A 431 37.35 1.41 -19.47
C LEU A 431 38.85 1.40 -19.21
N PRO A 432 39.36 2.22 -18.25
CA PRO A 432 40.73 2.07 -17.83
C PRO A 432 40.96 0.61 -17.44
N PRO A 433 42.11 0.03 -17.78
CA PRO A 433 42.43 -1.36 -17.47
C PRO A 433 42.71 -1.55 -15.96
N VAL A 434 41.72 -1.18 -15.14
CA VAL A 434 41.74 -1.54 -13.74
C VAL A 434 41.15 -2.95 -13.68
N SER A 435 42.02 -3.92 -13.57
CA SER A 435 41.76 -5.37 -13.66
C SER A 435 40.65 -5.90 -12.72
N PHE A 436 40.22 -5.07 -11.77
CA PHE A 436 39.19 -5.44 -10.78
C PHE A 436 37.75 -5.02 -11.16
N ILE A 437 37.54 -4.04 -12.04
CA ILE A 437 36.22 -3.50 -12.37
C ILE A 437 35.33 -4.54 -13.05
N PRO A 438 35.77 -5.28 -14.09
CA PRO A 438 34.95 -6.32 -14.70
C PRO A 438 34.58 -7.43 -13.72
N LEU A 439 35.50 -7.88 -12.89
CA LEU A 439 35.26 -8.90 -11.88
C LEU A 439 34.23 -8.42 -10.83
N PHE A 440 34.32 -7.17 -10.39
CA PHE A 440 33.35 -6.57 -9.46
C PHE A 440 31.95 -6.57 -10.07
N PHE A 441 31.78 -6.16 -11.32
CA PHE A 441 30.49 -6.17 -12.00
C PHE A 441 29.95 -7.58 -12.18
N ILE A 442 30.78 -8.56 -12.52
CA ILE A 442 30.38 -9.97 -12.64
C ILE A 442 29.87 -10.46 -11.28
N ILE A 443 30.61 -10.23 -10.20
CA ILE A 443 30.20 -10.63 -8.85
C ILE A 443 28.88 -9.95 -8.46
N LEU A 444 28.73 -8.66 -8.70
CA LEU A 444 27.54 -7.91 -8.36
C LEU A 444 26.31 -8.42 -9.14
N ASN A 445 26.45 -8.72 -10.43
CA ASN A 445 25.36 -9.31 -11.24
C ASN A 445 25.02 -10.74 -10.77
N LEU A 446 26.01 -11.54 -10.43
CA LEU A 446 25.77 -12.88 -9.86
C LEU A 446 25.02 -12.80 -8.52
N LEU A 447 25.41 -11.86 -7.65
CA LEU A 447 24.71 -11.63 -6.37
C LEU A 447 23.28 -11.12 -6.59
N GLY A 448 23.07 -10.18 -7.52
CA GLY A 448 21.75 -9.70 -7.88
C GLY A 448 20.87 -10.80 -8.47
N GLY A 449 21.39 -11.58 -9.40
CA GLY A 449 20.71 -12.75 -9.96
C GLY A 449 20.38 -13.79 -8.89
N SER A 450 21.32 -14.07 -7.99
CA SER A 450 21.09 -14.98 -6.85
C SER A 450 20.00 -14.45 -5.92
N ALA A 451 19.97 -13.14 -5.63
CA ALA A 451 18.93 -12.52 -4.82
C ALA A 451 17.54 -12.69 -5.45
N LEU A 452 17.42 -12.47 -6.75
CA LEU A 452 16.18 -12.71 -7.49
C LEU A 452 15.77 -14.19 -7.41
N MET A 453 16.70 -15.11 -7.61
CA MET A 453 16.42 -16.56 -7.50
C MET A 453 16.00 -16.97 -6.09
N VAL A 454 16.60 -16.40 -5.06
CA VAL A 454 16.21 -16.64 -3.66
C VAL A 454 14.77 -16.18 -3.42
N ILE A 455 14.39 -15.00 -3.88
CA ILE A 455 13.01 -14.50 -3.75
C ILE A 455 12.04 -15.45 -4.47
N TRP A 456 12.31 -15.74 -5.75
CA TRP A 456 11.47 -16.63 -6.55
C TRP A 456 11.30 -18.01 -5.90
N PHE A 457 12.39 -18.64 -5.50
CA PHE A 457 12.35 -19.96 -4.89
C PHE A 457 11.59 -19.94 -3.56
N THR A 458 11.85 -18.96 -2.73
CA THR A 458 11.20 -18.81 -1.42
C THR A 458 9.70 -18.59 -1.56
N GLU A 459 9.25 -17.69 -2.45
CA GLU A 459 7.82 -17.47 -2.70
C GLU A 459 7.17 -18.72 -3.32
N ARG A 460 7.85 -19.37 -4.25
CA ARG A 460 7.35 -20.60 -4.83
C ARG A 460 7.15 -21.69 -3.79
N VAL A 461 8.15 -21.92 -2.92
CA VAL A 461 8.06 -22.91 -1.83
C VAL A 461 6.97 -22.52 -0.84
N ARG A 462 6.87 -21.24 -0.46
CA ARG A 462 5.88 -20.75 0.49
C ARG A 462 4.43 -20.97 0.00
N LEU A 463 4.20 -20.80 -1.30
CA LEU A 463 2.86 -20.84 -1.90
C LEU A 463 2.49 -22.19 -2.51
N THR A 464 3.44 -23.11 -2.61
CA THR A 464 3.19 -24.47 -3.13
C THR A 464 2.41 -25.29 -2.12
N ARG A 465 1.25 -25.80 -2.50
CA ARG A 465 0.40 -26.69 -1.69
C ARG A 465 0.70 -28.16 -1.88
N GLY A 466 1.58 -28.52 -2.85
CA GLY A 466 1.96 -29.90 -3.13
C GLY A 466 2.79 -30.04 -4.40
N TRP A 467 3.23 -31.27 -4.69
CA TRP A 467 4.06 -31.56 -5.86
C TRP A 467 3.40 -31.25 -7.21
N LYS A 468 2.06 -31.15 -7.26
CA LYS A 468 1.30 -30.79 -8.47
C LYS A 468 1.63 -29.39 -8.99
N ASP A 469 2.01 -28.48 -8.11
CA ASP A 469 2.37 -27.11 -8.48
C ASP A 469 3.77 -27.02 -9.11
N TRP A 470 4.60 -28.07 -8.96
CA TRP A 470 5.94 -28.21 -9.55
C TRP A 470 5.91 -28.93 -10.91
N ASN A 471 4.91 -28.66 -11.74
CA ASN A 471 4.88 -29.24 -13.09
C ASN A 471 5.85 -28.53 -14.05
N LEU A 472 6.41 -29.31 -15.01
CA LEU A 472 7.41 -28.83 -15.94
C LEU A 472 6.92 -27.66 -16.81
N LYS A 473 5.64 -27.65 -17.20
CA LYS A 473 5.05 -26.58 -18.02
C LYS A 473 5.03 -25.25 -17.24
N SER A 474 4.64 -25.27 -15.97
CA SER A 474 4.67 -24.09 -15.11
C SER A 474 6.09 -23.58 -14.94
N LEU A 475 7.05 -24.46 -14.69
CA LEU A 475 8.45 -24.10 -14.52
C LEU A 475 9.05 -23.48 -15.79
N LEU A 476 8.82 -24.08 -16.95
CA LEU A 476 9.27 -23.54 -18.25
C LEU A 476 8.65 -22.17 -18.54
N SER A 477 7.36 -21.98 -18.24
CA SER A 477 6.69 -20.68 -18.45
C SER A 477 7.27 -19.59 -17.53
N GLU A 478 7.71 -19.93 -16.33
CA GLU A 478 8.39 -19.00 -15.43
C GLU A 478 9.82 -18.67 -15.91
N ILE A 479 10.57 -19.66 -16.41
CA ILE A 479 11.89 -19.43 -17.02
C ILE A 479 11.79 -18.47 -18.21
N VAL A 480 10.78 -18.64 -19.08
CA VAL A 480 10.53 -17.69 -20.18
C VAL A 480 10.18 -16.32 -19.64
N SER A 481 9.37 -16.25 -18.58
CA SER A 481 9.01 -14.98 -17.94
C SER A 481 10.22 -14.27 -17.34
N TRP A 482 11.22 -15.00 -16.88
CA TRP A 482 12.50 -14.45 -16.41
C TRP A 482 13.26 -13.73 -17.53
N ALA A 483 13.29 -14.31 -18.74
CA ALA A 483 13.98 -13.69 -19.87
C ALA A 483 13.37 -12.34 -20.28
N ILE A 484 12.06 -12.18 -20.10
CA ILE A 484 11.34 -10.94 -20.42
C ILE A 484 11.16 -10.03 -19.20
N PHE A 485 11.60 -10.44 -18.00
CA PHE A 485 11.38 -9.70 -16.76
C PHE A 485 11.88 -8.24 -16.79
N PRO A 486 13.06 -7.90 -17.34
CA PRO A 486 13.50 -6.52 -17.47
C PRO A 486 12.53 -5.65 -18.29
N ILE A 487 11.97 -6.21 -19.36
CA ILE A 487 10.98 -5.54 -20.21
C ILE A 487 9.67 -5.36 -19.43
N LEU A 488 9.20 -6.40 -18.74
CA LEU A 488 8.00 -6.33 -17.88
C LEU A 488 8.18 -5.30 -16.77
N PHE A 489 9.35 -5.26 -16.14
CA PHE A 489 9.63 -4.27 -15.08
C PHE A 489 9.59 -2.85 -15.64
N PHE A 490 10.18 -2.61 -16.79
CA PHE A 490 10.13 -1.31 -17.46
C PHE A 490 8.69 -0.91 -17.81
N LEU A 491 7.92 -1.79 -18.44
CA LEU A 491 6.54 -1.56 -18.87
C LEU A 491 5.57 -1.40 -17.67
N LEU A 492 5.76 -2.15 -16.60
CA LEU A 492 4.83 -2.23 -15.48
C LEU A 492 5.26 -1.37 -14.28
N THR A 493 6.42 -0.76 -14.33
CA THR A 493 6.94 0.07 -13.25
C THR A 493 7.31 1.47 -13.73
N ASN A 494 8.26 1.58 -14.67
CA ASN A 494 8.78 2.90 -15.06
C ASN A 494 7.78 3.70 -15.90
N LEU A 495 7.17 3.10 -16.92
CA LEU A 495 6.19 3.81 -17.76
C LEU A 495 4.96 4.29 -17.01
N PRO A 496 4.29 3.47 -16.16
CA PRO A 496 3.14 3.94 -15.38
C PRO A 496 3.52 5.07 -14.41
N GLY A 497 4.70 4.98 -13.77
CA GLY A 497 5.21 6.03 -12.89
C GLY A 497 5.40 7.35 -13.62
N LEU A 498 6.08 7.31 -14.76
CA LEU A 498 6.28 8.49 -15.60
C LEU A 498 4.95 9.08 -16.10
N LEU A 499 3.99 8.24 -16.51
CA LEU A 499 2.67 8.70 -16.94
C LEU A 499 1.91 9.40 -15.80
N ALA A 500 1.93 8.84 -14.59
CA ALA A 500 1.33 9.48 -13.42
C ALA A 500 1.93 10.87 -13.16
N GLN A 501 3.25 10.95 -13.18
CA GLN A 501 3.98 12.21 -12.93
C GLN A 501 3.80 13.22 -14.06
N THR A 502 3.65 12.77 -15.30
CA THR A 502 3.31 13.63 -16.44
C THR A 502 1.91 14.23 -16.27
N LYS A 503 0.94 13.43 -15.83
CA LYS A 503 -0.41 13.92 -15.54
C LYS A 503 -0.41 14.96 -14.41
N MET A 504 0.36 14.71 -13.33
CA MET A 504 0.55 15.69 -12.24
C MET A 504 1.15 17.00 -12.76
N LEU A 505 2.19 16.91 -13.61
CA LEU A 505 2.83 18.09 -14.21
C LEU A 505 1.85 18.92 -15.04
N LEU A 506 0.96 18.26 -15.79
CA LEU A 506 -0.06 18.88 -16.62
C LEU A 506 -1.31 19.33 -15.84
N GLY A 507 -1.36 19.12 -14.52
CA GLY A 507 -2.52 19.45 -13.69
C GLY A 507 -3.76 18.60 -14.00
N GLN A 508 -3.58 17.42 -14.60
CA GLN A 508 -4.67 16.48 -14.86
C GLN A 508 -5.00 15.69 -13.59
N THR A 509 -6.26 15.36 -13.40
CA THR A 509 -6.72 14.47 -12.34
C THR A 509 -6.86 13.04 -12.85
N ILE A 510 -6.63 12.06 -11.97
CA ILE A 510 -6.94 10.66 -12.27
C ILE A 510 -8.31 10.33 -11.67
N VAL A 511 -9.17 9.70 -12.47
CA VAL A 511 -10.42 9.15 -11.97
C VAL A 511 -10.12 7.81 -11.30
N PHE A 512 -10.67 7.61 -10.12
CA PHE A 512 -10.56 6.33 -9.42
C PHE A 512 -11.35 5.25 -10.16
N ASN A 513 -10.63 4.36 -10.85
CA ASN A 513 -11.19 3.13 -11.39
C ASN A 513 -10.73 1.96 -10.54
N ARG A 514 -11.67 1.13 -10.06
CA ARG A 514 -11.33 -0.07 -9.30
C ARG A 514 -10.48 -1.02 -10.16
N THR A 515 -9.58 -1.74 -9.51
CA THR A 515 -8.91 -2.90 -10.13
C THR A 515 -9.88 -4.08 -10.08
N PRO A 516 -10.25 -4.71 -11.19
CA PRO A 516 -11.09 -5.91 -11.17
C PRO A 516 -10.44 -7.00 -10.31
N LYS A 517 -11.18 -7.51 -9.31
CA LYS A 517 -10.72 -8.52 -8.36
C LYS A 517 -11.66 -9.73 -8.49
N GLY A 518 -11.24 -10.78 -9.17
CA GLY A 518 -12.04 -12.00 -9.19
C GLY A 518 -11.79 -12.91 -10.38
N LEU A 519 -11.81 -14.21 -10.12
CA LEU A 519 -11.76 -15.30 -11.10
C LEU A 519 -13.10 -15.48 -11.84
N ASN A 520 -14.16 -14.82 -11.41
CA ASN A 520 -15.53 -15.22 -11.71
C ASN A 520 -16.20 -14.41 -12.81
N SER A 521 -15.81 -14.69 -14.05
CA SER A 521 -16.77 -14.67 -15.15
C SER A 521 -16.92 -16.04 -15.85
N ARG A 522 -16.34 -17.12 -15.31
CA ARG A 522 -16.28 -18.43 -16.01
C ARG A 522 -16.70 -19.67 -15.22
N LEU A 523 -17.36 -19.54 -14.07
CA LEU A 523 -17.98 -20.71 -13.41
C LEU A 523 -19.51 -20.67 -13.47
N GLY A 524 -20.05 -19.99 -14.47
CA GLY A 524 -21.48 -19.87 -14.76
C GLY A 524 -21.82 -20.18 -16.22
N GLU A 525 -21.12 -21.15 -16.87
CA GLU A 525 -21.59 -21.86 -18.07
C GLU A 525 -21.19 -23.34 -17.96
#